data_56f8fe1e6a3f50939192b23d3ce78839
#
_entry.id   56f8fe1e6a3f50939192b23d3ce78839
#
_cell.length_a   1.000
_cell.length_b   1.000
_cell.length_c   1.000
_cell.angle_alpha   90.00
_cell.angle_beta   90.00
_cell.angle_gamma   90.00
#
_symmetry.space_group_name_H-M   'P 1'
#
loop_
_entity.id
_entity.type
_entity.pdbx_description
1 polymer ?
#
loop_
_entity_poly.entity_id
_entity_poly.type
_entity_poly.pdbx_seq_one_letter_code
_entity_poly.pdbx_strand_id
1 'polypeptide(L)'
;MEAVQASLWVVILLVVLALAFDFMNGFHDAANSIATVVSTGVLKPTTAVLFAAFFNLVAILVFHLSVAATIGKGIVQPGVVDTHIVFGALIGASAWNVVTWYYGIPSSSSHALIGGIVGAVIAKTGAGSLIGAGIWKTVLFIFVSPIMGFLLGSLMMVLVSNLFRRATPSRVDRWFRRLQLISAGAYSLGHGGNDAQKTIGIIWLLLISAGYTAAGDANPPIWVIIACYFCIAMGTMFGGWRIVRTMGQRITKLRPVGGFCAETGGAITLFLATALGIPVSTTHTITGAIVGVGSTHRASAVRWGVAGNIIWAWIFTIPASAFVAAIAYWVSLQFF
;
A
#
# COMPACT_ATOMS: atom_id res chain seq x y z
N MET A 1 26.49 11.23 26.16
CA MET A 1 26.96 10.78 24.83
C MET A 1 26.36 11.75 23.83
N GLU A 2 27.19 12.62 23.25
CA GLU A 2 26.79 13.45 22.13
C GLU A 2 26.30 12.51 21.02
N ALA A 3 25.07 12.68 20.58
CA ALA A 3 24.57 11.99 19.41
C ALA A 3 25.46 12.43 18.24
N VAL A 4 26.25 11.52 17.70
CA VAL A 4 26.99 11.76 16.47
C VAL A 4 25.95 12.08 15.41
N GLN A 5 25.83 13.36 15.06
CA GLN A 5 24.90 13.80 14.03
C GLN A 5 25.28 13.08 12.75
N ALA A 6 24.34 12.29 12.21
CA ALA A 6 24.55 11.61 10.95
C ALA A 6 24.97 12.63 9.88
N SER A 7 25.96 12.31 9.05
CA SER A 7 26.40 13.20 7.98
C SER A 7 25.21 13.61 7.12
N LEU A 8 25.07 14.91 6.85
CA LEU A 8 23.99 15.46 6.01
C LEU A 8 23.85 14.70 4.69
N TRP A 9 24.95 14.31 4.08
CA TRP A 9 24.95 13.55 2.83
C TRP A 9 24.32 12.17 2.96
N VAL A 10 24.53 11.47 4.08
CA VAL A 10 23.88 10.17 4.36
C VAL A 10 22.37 10.36 4.48
N VAL A 11 21.95 11.40 5.21
CA VAL A 11 20.52 11.69 5.36
C VAL A 11 19.88 12.03 4.02
N ILE A 12 20.53 12.87 3.20
CA ILE A 12 20.03 13.19 1.85
C ILE A 12 19.89 11.93 0.99
N LEU A 13 20.92 11.07 0.98
CA LEU A 13 20.89 9.81 0.21
C LEU A 13 19.76 8.89 0.67
N LEU A 14 19.53 8.79 1.98
CA LEU A 14 18.42 7.98 2.53
C LEU A 14 17.05 8.56 2.22
N VAL A 15 16.90 9.89 2.21
CA VAL A 15 15.66 10.54 1.76
C VAL A 15 15.41 10.24 0.28
N VAL A 16 16.44 10.35 -0.57
CA VAL A 16 16.33 9.99 -2.00
C VAL A 16 15.95 8.52 -2.16
N LEU A 17 16.58 7.62 -1.39
CA LEU A 17 16.25 6.19 -1.40
C LEU A 17 14.79 5.94 -0.95
N ALA A 18 14.30 6.66 0.07
CA ALA A 18 12.92 6.56 0.53
C ALA A 18 11.92 7.07 -0.53
N LEU A 19 12.24 8.18 -1.21
CA LEU A 19 11.42 8.69 -2.32
C LEU A 19 11.45 7.75 -3.54
N ALA A 20 12.59 7.12 -3.82
CA ALA A 20 12.68 6.08 -4.85
C ALA A 20 11.84 4.84 -4.48
N PHE A 21 11.84 4.43 -3.21
CA PHE A 21 10.94 3.39 -2.72
C PHE A 21 9.46 3.79 -2.90
N ASP A 22 9.11 5.05 -2.60
CA ASP A 22 7.74 5.54 -2.74
C ASP A 22 7.29 5.58 -4.21
N PHE A 23 8.18 6.02 -5.11
CA PHE A 23 7.95 5.92 -6.55
C PHE A 23 7.73 4.46 -6.98
N MET A 24 8.57 3.54 -6.50
CA MET A 24 8.42 2.12 -6.80
C MET A 24 7.15 1.53 -6.19
N ASN A 25 6.74 1.98 -5.00
CA ASN A 25 5.45 1.65 -4.39
C ASN A 25 4.29 2.09 -5.30
N GLY A 26 4.27 3.35 -5.73
CA GLY A 26 3.28 3.84 -6.68
C GLY A 26 3.23 3.06 -7.99
N PHE A 27 4.39 2.69 -8.52
CA PHE A 27 4.54 1.88 -9.72
C PHE A 27 4.04 0.43 -9.52
N HIS A 28 4.47 -0.23 -8.44
CA HIS A 28 4.07 -1.59 -8.10
C HIS A 28 2.57 -1.67 -7.83
N ASP A 29 2.06 -0.76 -7.02
CA ASP A 29 0.70 -0.76 -6.50
C ASP A 29 -0.30 0.03 -7.39
N ALA A 30 0.15 0.59 -8.54
CA ALA A 30 -0.76 1.14 -9.54
C ALA A 30 -1.89 0.16 -9.90
N ALA A 31 -1.58 -1.15 -9.90
CA ALA A 31 -2.55 -2.20 -10.16
C ALA A 31 -3.76 -2.17 -9.22
N ASN A 32 -3.56 -1.77 -7.97
CA ASN A 32 -4.63 -1.70 -6.97
C ASN A 32 -5.73 -0.70 -7.38
N SER A 33 -5.31 0.41 -7.98
CA SER A 33 -6.19 1.50 -8.43
C SER A 33 -6.77 1.30 -9.82
N ILE A 34 -6.04 0.58 -10.72
CA ILE A 34 -6.43 0.56 -12.15
C ILE A 34 -6.84 -0.81 -12.68
N ALA A 35 -6.50 -1.93 -12.00
CA ALA A 35 -6.75 -3.26 -12.55
C ALA A 35 -8.23 -3.51 -12.85
N THR A 36 -9.11 -3.05 -11.99
CA THR A 36 -10.57 -3.18 -12.14
C THR A 36 -11.09 -2.35 -13.30
N VAL A 37 -10.79 -1.04 -13.34
CA VAL A 37 -11.31 -0.11 -14.34
C VAL A 37 -10.75 -0.38 -15.75
N VAL A 38 -9.53 -0.92 -15.84
CA VAL A 38 -8.92 -1.35 -17.11
C VAL A 38 -9.50 -2.69 -17.57
N SER A 39 -9.65 -3.66 -16.65
CA SER A 39 -10.17 -4.99 -17.01
C SER A 39 -11.64 -4.97 -17.42
N THR A 40 -12.43 -4.06 -16.88
CA THR A 40 -13.82 -3.83 -17.27
C THR A 40 -13.96 -3.02 -18.57
N GLY A 41 -12.86 -2.45 -19.07
CA GLY A 41 -12.84 -1.63 -20.27
C GLY A 41 -13.54 -0.26 -20.10
N VAL A 42 -13.63 0.25 -18.86
CA VAL A 42 -14.19 1.58 -18.59
C VAL A 42 -13.20 2.67 -18.94
N LEU A 43 -11.91 2.48 -18.60
CA LEU A 43 -10.83 3.37 -19.03
C LEU A 43 -9.78 2.61 -19.84
N LYS A 44 -9.17 3.32 -20.80
CA LYS A 44 -7.96 2.83 -21.48
C LYS A 44 -6.78 2.84 -20.50
N PRO A 45 -5.79 1.95 -20.65
CA PRO A 45 -4.65 1.83 -19.73
C PRO A 45 -3.96 3.16 -19.41
N THR A 46 -3.61 3.95 -20.44
CA THR A 46 -2.95 5.25 -20.26
C THR A 46 -3.81 6.28 -19.51
N THR A 47 -5.10 6.32 -19.80
CA THR A 47 -6.04 7.22 -19.10
C THR A 47 -6.22 6.75 -17.64
N ALA A 48 -6.24 5.45 -17.39
CA ALA A 48 -6.42 4.89 -16.06
C ALA A 48 -5.25 5.26 -15.12
N VAL A 49 -4.00 5.17 -15.59
CA VAL A 49 -2.84 5.54 -14.75
C VAL A 49 -2.81 7.03 -14.45
N LEU A 50 -3.13 7.89 -15.42
CA LEU A 50 -3.21 9.35 -15.20
C LEU A 50 -4.33 9.69 -14.22
N PHE A 51 -5.48 9.05 -14.37
CA PHE A 51 -6.63 9.21 -13.49
C PHE A 51 -6.28 8.80 -12.05
N ALA A 52 -5.69 7.62 -11.87
CA ALA A 52 -5.28 7.14 -10.55
C ALA A 52 -4.20 8.01 -9.92
N ALA A 53 -3.18 8.42 -10.69
CA ALA A 53 -2.13 9.32 -10.22
C ALA A 53 -2.68 10.68 -9.75
N PHE A 54 -3.64 11.24 -10.47
CA PHE A 54 -4.31 12.48 -10.06
C PHE A 54 -4.99 12.31 -8.70
N PHE A 55 -5.78 11.25 -8.48
CA PHE A 55 -6.45 11.02 -7.20
C PHE A 55 -5.48 10.64 -6.08
N ASN A 56 -4.38 9.93 -6.36
CA ASN A 56 -3.31 9.70 -5.39
C ASN A 56 -2.71 11.03 -4.91
N LEU A 57 -2.48 11.99 -5.81
CA LEU A 57 -1.96 13.31 -5.45
C LEU A 57 -2.99 14.13 -4.65
N VAL A 58 -4.26 14.13 -5.08
CA VAL A 58 -5.35 14.86 -4.40
C VAL A 58 -5.56 14.36 -2.95
N ALA A 59 -5.16 13.13 -2.64
CA ALA A 59 -5.28 12.56 -1.31
C ALA A 59 -4.58 13.40 -0.21
N ILE A 60 -3.55 14.18 -0.57
CA ILE A 60 -2.88 15.14 0.34
C ILE A 60 -3.86 16.15 0.96
N LEU A 61 -4.94 16.49 0.26
CA LEU A 61 -5.94 17.47 0.70
C LEU A 61 -7.05 16.87 1.58
N VAL A 62 -7.15 15.53 1.61
CA VAL A 62 -8.30 14.83 2.20
C VAL A 62 -7.95 14.15 3.52
N PHE A 63 -6.75 13.58 3.63
CA PHE A 63 -6.40 12.74 4.78
C PHE A 63 -5.46 13.43 5.76
N HIS A 64 -5.72 13.23 7.07
CA HIS A 64 -4.78 13.55 8.13
C HIS A 64 -3.61 12.56 8.15
N LEU A 65 -2.47 12.95 8.71
CA LEU A 65 -1.22 12.19 8.72
C LEU A 65 -1.17 11.09 9.83
N SER A 66 -2.32 10.49 10.14
CA SER A 66 -2.44 9.51 11.23
C SER A 66 -1.64 8.23 10.98
N VAL A 67 -1.57 7.77 9.72
CA VAL A 67 -0.78 6.59 9.34
C VAL A 67 0.72 6.90 9.41
N ALA A 68 1.15 8.10 8.99
CA ALA A 68 2.53 8.54 9.10
C ALA A 68 3.01 8.56 10.56
N ALA A 69 2.15 9.03 11.48
CA ALA A 69 2.44 9.02 12.92
C ALA A 69 2.60 7.59 13.46
N THR A 70 1.78 6.64 13.00
CA THR A 70 1.89 5.23 13.41
C THR A 70 3.21 4.62 12.94
N ILE A 71 3.64 4.85 11.70
CA ILE A 71 4.93 4.34 11.18
C ILE A 71 6.09 5.04 11.87
N GLY A 72 6.04 6.38 11.99
CA GLY A 72 7.16 7.16 12.53
C GLY A 72 7.38 7.01 14.03
N LYS A 73 6.35 6.70 14.81
CA LYS A 73 6.42 6.70 16.28
C LYS A 73 5.82 5.47 16.95
N GLY A 74 5.16 4.58 16.21
CA GLY A 74 4.35 3.49 16.77
C GLY A 74 4.91 2.08 16.61
N ILE A 75 6.00 1.87 15.88
CA ILE A 75 6.54 0.54 15.55
C ILE A 75 7.81 0.23 16.32
N VAL A 76 8.70 1.20 16.50
CA VAL A 76 10.02 1.05 17.12
C VAL A 76 10.16 1.99 18.30
N GLN A 77 10.82 1.54 19.37
CA GLN A 77 11.09 2.38 20.54
C GLN A 77 11.93 3.61 20.17
N PRO A 78 11.65 4.78 20.77
CA PRO A 78 12.43 6.00 20.56
C PRO A 78 13.93 5.77 20.82
N GLY A 79 14.78 6.36 19.97
CA GLY A 79 16.24 6.29 20.13
C GLY A 79 16.91 5.01 19.60
N VAL A 80 16.14 4.01 19.15
CA VAL A 80 16.70 2.78 18.57
C VAL A 80 17.04 2.98 17.09
N VAL A 81 16.20 3.73 16.37
CA VAL A 81 16.34 3.93 14.93
C VAL A 81 17.50 4.85 14.61
N ASP A 82 18.31 4.42 13.66
CA ASP A 82 19.40 5.19 13.05
C ASP A 82 19.35 5.08 11.52
N THR A 83 20.34 5.66 10.88
CA THR A 83 20.48 5.64 9.42
C THR A 83 20.65 4.24 8.84
N HIS A 84 21.30 3.33 9.56
CA HIS A 84 21.50 1.93 9.11
C HIS A 84 20.20 1.14 9.13
N ILE A 85 19.37 1.33 10.15
CA ILE A 85 18.02 0.70 10.21
C ILE A 85 17.16 1.20 9.05
N VAL A 86 17.14 2.52 8.79
CA VAL A 86 16.34 3.09 7.68
C VAL A 86 16.86 2.57 6.34
N PHE A 87 18.18 2.53 6.14
CA PHE A 87 18.78 1.95 4.94
C PHE A 87 18.34 0.48 4.75
N GLY A 88 18.56 -0.35 5.79
CA GLY A 88 18.20 -1.76 5.74
C GLY A 88 16.72 -1.97 5.42
N ALA A 89 15.83 -1.21 6.08
CA ALA A 89 14.38 -1.29 5.86
C ALA A 89 13.99 -0.96 4.42
N LEU A 90 14.54 0.13 3.87
CA LEU A 90 14.25 0.56 2.49
C LEU A 90 14.79 -0.43 1.45
N ILE A 91 16.00 -0.96 1.64
CA ILE A 91 16.58 -1.96 0.74
C ILE A 91 15.78 -3.25 0.79
N GLY A 92 15.41 -3.74 2.00
CA GLY A 92 14.61 -4.96 2.15
C GLY A 92 13.25 -4.85 1.49
N ALA A 93 12.55 -3.74 1.69
CA ALA A 93 11.26 -3.47 1.08
C ALA A 93 11.36 -3.32 -0.44
N SER A 94 12.36 -2.59 -0.92
CA SER A 94 12.59 -2.37 -2.35
C SER A 94 12.91 -3.68 -3.08
N ALA A 95 13.81 -4.49 -2.52
CA ALA A 95 14.19 -5.77 -3.10
C ALA A 95 12.96 -6.70 -3.25
N TRP A 96 12.11 -6.78 -2.20
CA TRP A 96 10.90 -7.58 -2.27
C TRP A 96 9.89 -7.06 -3.31
N ASN A 97 9.70 -5.74 -3.40
CA ASN A 97 8.84 -5.12 -4.41
C ASN A 97 9.34 -5.40 -5.83
N VAL A 98 10.65 -5.35 -6.08
CA VAL A 98 11.23 -5.70 -7.39
C VAL A 98 10.97 -7.16 -7.73
N VAL A 99 11.22 -8.08 -6.80
CA VAL A 99 10.98 -9.52 -7.01
C VAL A 99 9.51 -9.78 -7.34
N THR A 100 8.60 -9.28 -6.54
CA THR A 100 7.16 -9.53 -6.74
C THR A 100 6.62 -8.85 -7.99
N TRP A 101 7.11 -7.65 -8.34
CA TRP A 101 6.80 -7.02 -9.61
C TRP A 101 7.30 -7.83 -10.81
N TYR A 102 8.54 -8.34 -10.74
CA TYR A 102 9.11 -9.14 -11.83
C TYR A 102 8.27 -10.38 -12.15
N TYR A 103 7.78 -11.06 -11.13
CA TYR A 103 6.91 -12.24 -11.29
C TYR A 103 5.42 -11.87 -11.48
N GLY A 104 5.04 -10.59 -11.39
CA GLY A 104 3.65 -10.13 -11.50
C GLY A 104 2.77 -10.63 -10.36
N ILE A 105 3.34 -10.76 -9.17
CA ILE A 105 2.66 -11.22 -7.96
C ILE A 105 2.18 -10.00 -7.18
N PRO A 106 0.86 -9.83 -6.95
CA PRO A 106 0.34 -8.74 -6.12
C PRO A 106 0.68 -8.98 -4.65
N SER A 107 1.75 -8.34 -4.19
CA SER A 107 2.17 -8.32 -2.79
C SER A 107 1.92 -6.95 -2.17
N SER A 108 2.25 -6.78 -0.91
CA SER A 108 2.04 -5.53 -0.17
C SER A 108 3.36 -4.79 0.06
N SER A 109 3.54 -3.65 -0.58
CA SER A 109 4.67 -2.75 -0.33
C SER A 109 4.70 -2.26 1.12
N SER A 110 3.52 -2.12 1.75
CA SER A 110 3.38 -1.76 3.16
C SER A 110 3.95 -2.82 4.10
N HIS A 111 3.61 -4.10 3.86
CA HIS A 111 4.13 -5.19 4.65
C HIS A 111 5.63 -5.43 4.40
N ALA A 112 6.09 -5.19 3.17
CA ALA A 112 7.51 -5.21 2.86
C ALA A 112 8.28 -4.14 3.64
N LEU A 113 7.76 -2.92 3.74
CA LEU A 113 8.38 -1.85 4.54
C LEU A 113 8.41 -2.18 6.03
N ILE A 114 7.29 -2.66 6.58
CA ILE A 114 7.21 -3.05 7.99
C ILE A 114 8.13 -4.23 8.28
N GLY A 115 8.15 -5.24 7.41
CA GLY A 115 9.08 -6.36 7.51
C GLY A 115 10.53 -5.87 7.48
N GLY A 116 10.85 -4.93 6.59
CA GLY A 116 12.15 -4.30 6.52
C GLY A 116 12.56 -3.59 7.81
N ILE A 117 11.67 -2.78 8.40
CA ILE A 117 11.91 -2.12 9.69
C ILE A 117 12.15 -3.17 10.79
N VAL A 118 11.27 -4.17 10.89
CA VAL A 118 11.38 -5.24 11.89
C VAL A 118 12.70 -6.00 11.74
N GLY A 119 13.08 -6.38 10.53
CA GLY A 119 14.32 -7.12 10.25
C GLY A 119 15.57 -6.34 10.62
N ALA A 120 15.65 -5.07 10.24
CA ALA A 120 16.79 -4.20 10.56
C ALA A 120 16.89 -3.92 12.07
N VAL A 121 15.76 -3.70 12.76
CA VAL A 121 15.75 -3.51 14.24
C VAL A 121 16.18 -4.78 14.96
N ILE A 122 15.68 -5.95 14.56
CA ILE A 122 16.08 -7.22 15.16
C ILE A 122 17.58 -7.47 14.96
N ALA A 123 18.12 -7.14 13.79
CA ALA A 123 19.55 -7.28 13.50
C ALA A 123 20.43 -6.37 14.37
N LYS A 124 19.93 -5.19 14.75
CA LYS A 124 20.66 -4.23 15.60
C LYS A 124 20.55 -4.54 17.10
N THR A 125 19.32 -4.72 17.59
CA THR A 125 19.03 -4.71 19.05
C THR A 125 18.21 -5.88 19.53
N GLY A 126 17.78 -6.77 18.63
CA GLY A 126 16.85 -7.82 18.96
C GLY A 126 15.38 -7.35 18.99
N ALA A 127 14.47 -8.29 19.24
CA ALA A 127 13.03 -8.03 19.18
C ALA A 127 12.48 -7.15 20.32
N GLY A 128 13.23 -7.00 21.42
CA GLY A 128 12.79 -6.22 22.58
C GLY A 128 12.61 -4.71 22.33
N SER A 129 13.19 -4.19 21.26
CA SER A 129 13.07 -2.77 20.86
C SER A 129 11.86 -2.48 19.98
N LEU A 130 11.07 -3.49 19.63
CA LEU A 130 9.84 -3.33 18.87
C LEU A 130 8.67 -2.99 19.81
N ILE A 131 7.81 -2.07 19.37
CA ILE A 131 6.57 -1.74 20.10
C ILE A 131 5.50 -2.78 19.74
N GLY A 132 5.30 -3.76 20.64
CA GLY A 132 4.41 -4.90 20.39
C GLY A 132 3.00 -4.51 19.99
N ALA A 133 2.43 -3.43 20.56
CA ALA A 133 1.09 -2.96 20.22
C ALA A 133 0.98 -2.49 18.76
N GLY A 134 1.99 -1.75 18.26
CA GLY A 134 2.01 -1.29 16.85
C GLY A 134 2.19 -2.44 15.87
N ILE A 135 3.10 -3.37 16.19
CA ILE A 135 3.31 -4.59 15.39
C ILE A 135 2.03 -5.42 15.35
N TRP A 136 1.42 -5.69 16.52
CA TRP A 136 0.20 -6.48 16.60
C TRP A 136 -0.96 -5.87 15.83
N LYS A 137 -1.14 -4.55 15.95
CA LYS A 137 -2.15 -3.81 15.18
C LYS A 137 -1.95 -4.01 13.67
N THR A 138 -0.71 -3.93 13.20
CA THR A 138 -0.38 -4.15 11.79
C THR A 138 -0.64 -5.59 11.36
N VAL A 139 -0.15 -6.58 12.14
CA VAL A 139 -0.36 -8.00 11.84
C VAL A 139 -1.85 -8.36 11.82
N LEU A 140 -2.64 -7.84 12.75
CA LEU A 140 -4.08 -8.04 12.75
C LEU A 140 -4.73 -7.56 11.46
N PHE A 141 -4.34 -6.38 10.98
CA PHE A 141 -4.91 -5.79 9.76
C PHE A 141 -4.41 -6.44 8.47
N ILE A 142 -3.37 -7.29 8.50
CA ILE A 142 -3.03 -8.18 7.37
C ILE A 142 -4.21 -9.10 7.04
N PHE A 143 -4.91 -9.58 8.08
CA PHE A 143 -6.08 -10.47 7.92
C PHE A 143 -7.38 -9.69 7.81
N VAL A 144 -7.55 -8.65 8.62
CA VAL A 144 -8.79 -7.86 8.68
C VAL A 144 -9.05 -7.12 7.37
N SER A 145 -8.04 -6.50 6.76
CA SER A 145 -8.26 -5.67 5.56
C SER A 145 -8.75 -6.47 4.34
N PRO A 146 -8.22 -7.64 3.98
CA PRO A 146 -8.79 -8.42 2.88
C PRO A 146 -10.17 -9.01 3.23
N ILE A 147 -10.43 -9.38 4.49
CA ILE A 147 -11.74 -9.84 4.92
C ILE A 147 -12.78 -8.72 4.82
N MET A 148 -12.45 -7.51 5.28
CA MET A 148 -13.32 -6.35 5.12
C MET A 148 -13.59 -6.04 3.65
N GLY A 149 -12.54 -6.03 2.82
CA GLY A 149 -12.68 -5.87 1.37
C GLY A 149 -13.62 -6.92 0.78
N PHE A 150 -13.43 -8.20 1.12
CA PHE A 150 -14.28 -9.31 0.69
C PHE A 150 -15.74 -9.11 1.12
N LEU A 151 -15.99 -8.83 2.39
CA LEU A 151 -17.35 -8.68 2.91
C LEU A 151 -18.06 -7.46 2.32
N LEU A 152 -17.38 -6.30 2.28
CA LEU A 152 -17.96 -5.07 1.75
C LEU A 152 -18.16 -5.15 0.23
N GLY A 153 -17.20 -5.70 -0.52
CA GLY A 153 -17.36 -5.93 -1.95
C GLY A 153 -18.53 -6.88 -2.27
N SER A 154 -18.65 -7.98 -1.51
CA SER A 154 -19.76 -8.93 -1.63
C SER A 154 -21.10 -8.28 -1.28
N LEU A 155 -21.15 -7.56 -0.15
CA LEU A 155 -22.36 -6.86 0.29
C LEU A 155 -22.82 -5.84 -0.76
N MET A 156 -21.89 -5.02 -1.27
CA MET A 156 -22.20 -4.05 -2.33
C MET A 156 -22.74 -4.74 -3.58
N MET A 157 -22.15 -5.88 -3.99
CA MET A 157 -22.61 -6.61 -5.15
C MET A 157 -24.03 -7.18 -4.96
N VAL A 158 -24.32 -7.72 -3.78
CA VAL A 158 -25.66 -8.22 -3.44
C VAL A 158 -26.69 -7.07 -3.41
N LEU A 159 -26.35 -5.96 -2.76
CA LEU A 159 -27.23 -4.78 -2.68
C LEU A 159 -27.54 -4.22 -4.08
N VAL A 160 -26.51 -4.01 -4.89
CA VAL A 160 -26.66 -3.50 -6.26
C VAL A 160 -27.47 -4.47 -7.13
N SER A 161 -27.20 -5.77 -7.04
CA SER A 161 -27.94 -6.79 -7.81
C SER A 161 -29.42 -6.80 -7.46
N ASN A 162 -29.77 -6.65 -6.18
CA ASN A 162 -31.15 -6.58 -5.74
C ASN A 162 -31.85 -5.26 -6.17
N LEU A 163 -31.15 -4.14 -6.06
CA LEU A 163 -31.67 -2.83 -6.43
C LEU A 163 -31.98 -2.74 -7.93
N PHE A 164 -31.08 -3.29 -8.75
CA PHE A 164 -31.18 -3.24 -10.22
C PHE A 164 -31.76 -4.51 -10.86
N ARG A 165 -32.36 -5.43 -10.07
CA ARG A 165 -32.89 -6.71 -10.56
C ARG A 165 -33.93 -6.60 -11.68
N ARG A 166 -34.64 -5.46 -11.76
CA ARG A 166 -35.64 -5.16 -12.80
C ARG A 166 -35.07 -4.34 -13.96
N ALA A 167 -33.83 -3.88 -13.89
CA ALA A 167 -33.19 -3.08 -14.93
C ALA A 167 -32.63 -3.97 -16.03
N THR A 168 -32.67 -3.50 -17.28
CA THR A 168 -32.07 -4.20 -18.41
C THR A 168 -30.54 -4.22 -18.28
N PRO A 169 -29.86 -5.31 -18.71
CA PRO A 169 -28.41 -5.42 -18.64
C PRO A 169 -27.66 -4.25 -19.31
N SER A 170 -28.16 -3.75 -20.42
CA SER A 170 -27.57 -2.61 -21.15
C SER A 170 -27.67 -1.29 -20.38
N ARG A 171 -28.77 -1.10 -19.62
CA ARG A 171 -28.93 0.08 -18.76
C ARG A 171 -27.98 0.01 -17.56
N VAL A 172 -27.87 -1.16 -16.92
CA VAL A 172 -26.95 -1.40 -15.82
C VAL A 172 -25.51 -1.15 -16.28
N ASP A 173 -25.08 -1.74 -17.41
CA ASP A 173 -23.71 -1.53 -17.93
C ASP A 173 -23.42 -0.05 -18.18
N ARG A 174 -24.33 0.70 -18.81
CA ARG A 174 -24.16 2.12 -19.09
C ARG A 174 -24.01 2.97 -17.83
N TRP A 175 -24.81 2.69 -16.80
CA TRP A 175 -24.75 3.43 -15.55
C TRP A 175 -23.49 3.10 -14.77
N PHE A 176 -23.15 1.83 -14.65
CA PHE A 176 -22.00 1.39 -13.86
C PHE A 176 -20.66 1.72 -14.52
N ARG A 177 -20.59 1.92 -15.83
CA ARG A 177 -19.39 2.52 -16.46
C ARG A 177 -19.09 3.92 -15.94
N ARG A 178 -20.12 4.72 -15.63
CA ARG A 178 -19.95 6.06 -15.05
C ARG A 178 -19.69 6.02 -13.56
N LEU A 179 -20.44 5.22 -12.83
CA LEU A 179 -20.29 5.05 -11.38
C LEU A 179 -18.93 4.43 -11.02
N GLN A 180 -18.39 3.56 -11.86
CA GLN A 180 -17.06 2.99 -11.68
C GLN A 180 -15.95 4.03 -11.75
N LEU A 181 -16.12 5.13 -12.48
CA LEU A 181 -15.14 6.23 -12.43
C LEU A 181 -15.13 6.88 -11.04
N ILE A 182 -16.28 7.01 -10.40
CA ILE A 182 -16.36 7.58 -9.04
C ILE A 182 -15.71 6.64 -8.04
N SER A 183 -16.02 5.34 -8.09
CA SER A 183 -15.44 4.35 -7.17
C SER A 183 -13.93 4.17 -7.39
N ALA A 184 -13.46 4.16 -8.64
CA ALA A 184 -12.04 4.10 -8.96
C ALA A 184 -11.28 5.35 -8.45
N GLY A 185 -11.88 6.54 -8.58
CA GLY A 185 -11.33 7.77 -8.01
C GLY A 185 -11.27 7.72 -6.49
N ALA A 186 -12.36 7.29 -5.84
CA ALA A 186 -12.40 7.12 -4.39
C ALA A 186 -11.39 6.09 -3.89
N TYR A 187 -11.25 4.95 -4.60
CA TYR A 187 -10.25 3.95 -4.26
C TYR A 187 -8.83 4.48 -4.39
N SER A 188 -8.51 5.17 -5.51
CA SER A 188 -7.20 5.78 -5.74
C SER A 188 -6.90 6.85 -4.68
N LEU A 189 -7.89 7.63 -4.29
CA LEU A 189 -7.77 8.61 -3.20
C LEU A 189 -7.39 7.91 -1.87
N GLY A 190 -8.08 6.83 -1.52
CA GLY A 190 -7.78 6.02 -0.33
C GLY A 190 -6.41 5.35 -0.42
N HIS A 191 -6.01 4.89 -1.61
CA HIS A 191 -4.69 4.31 -1.87
C HIS A 191 -3.58 5.33 -1.61
N GLY A 192 -3.59 6.49 -2.27
CA GLY A 192 -2.61 7.55 -2.05
C GLY A 192 -2.58 8.02 -0.60
N GLY A 193 -3.77 8.18 0.02
CA GLY A 193 -3.92 8.62 1.40
C GLY A 193 -3.36 7.64 2.45
N ASN A 194 -3.33 6.35 2.17
CA ASN A 194 -2.74 5.36 3.07
C ASN A 194 -1.26 5.11 2.75
N ASP A 195 -0.92 4.95 1.47
CA ASP A 195 0.40 4.46 1.07
C ASP A 195 1.49 5.53 1.10
N ALA A 196 1.23 6.76 0.64
CA ALA A 196 2.21 7.85 0.75
C ALA A 196 2.59 8.14 2.20
N GLN A 197 1.64 8.02 3.13
CA GLN A 197 1.88 8.27 4.54
C GLN A 197 2.90 7.30 5.17
N LYS A 198 3.09 6.11 4.62
CA LYS A 198 4.08 5.14 5.12
C LYS A 198 5.49 5.61 4.83
N THR A 199 5.73 6.14 3.63
CA THR A 199 7.01 6.73 3.26
C THR A 199 7.25 8.05 4.00
N ILE A 200 6.22 8.88 4.17
CA ILE A 200 6.28 10.07 5.03
C ILE A 200 6.74 9.67 6.45
N GLY A 201 6.17 8.60 7.01
CA GLY A 201 6.51 8.13 8.35
C GLY A 201 7.96 7.69 8.49
N ILE A 202 8.53 6.96 7.49
CA ILE A 202 9.92 6.51 7.55
C ILE A 202 10.91 7.66 7.34
N ILE A 203 10.61 8.63 6.47
CA ILE A 203 11.43 9.84 6.30
C ILE A 203 11.38 10.68 7.59
N TRP A 204 10.21 10.81 8.19
CA TRP A 204 10.06 11.52 9.45
C TRP A 204 10.87 10.87 10.58
N LEU A 205 10.80 9.55 10.68
CA LEU A 205 11.59 8.77 11.62
C LEU A 205 13.10 8.96 11.39
N LEU A 206 13.56 8.98 10.14
CA LEU A 206 14.94 9.28 9.77
C LEU A 206 15.35 10.69 10.23
N LEU A 207 14.53 11.70 9.94
CA LEU A 207 14.83 13.10 10.30
C LEU A 207 14.87 13.31 11.82
N ILE A 208 13.99 12.63 12.57
CA ILE A 208 14.01 12.62 14.04
C ILE A 208 15.31 11.98 14.54
N SER A 209 15.66 10.80 14.03
CA SER A 209 16.85 10.06 14.46
C SER A 209 18.15 10.79 14.14
N ALA A 210 18.18 11.57 13.05
CA ALA A 210 19.31 12.38 12.64
C ALA A 210 19.36 13.79 13.29
N GLY A 211 18.36 14.14 14.10
CA GLY A 211 18.30 15.44 14.81
C GLY A 211 17.83 16.63 13.99
N TYR A 212 17.28 16.40 12.78
CA TYR A 212 16.77 17.47 11.90
C TYR A 212 15.31 17.89 12.23
N THR A 213 14.57 17.07 12.97
CA THR A 213 13.23 17.40 13.50
C THR A 213 13.14 16.93 14.94
N ALA A 214 12.36 17.62 15.76
CA ALA A 214 12.17 17.21 17.15
C ALA A 214 11.20 16.00 17.23
N ALA A 215 11.50 15.09 18.17
CA ALA A 215 10.62 13.94 18.42
C ALA A 215 9.22 14.37 18.92
N GLY A 216 9.11 15.58 19.51
CA GLY A 216 7.88 16.19 19.98
C GLY A 216 7.05 16.88 18.90
N ASP A 217 7.56 17.06 17.70
CA ASP A 217 6.83 17.72 16.60
C ASP A 217 5.54 16.97 16.30
N ALA A 218 4.46 17.73 16.11
CA ALA A 218 3.14 17.15 15.84
C ALA A 218 3.03 16.56 14.42
N ASN A 219 3.78 17.14 13.47
CA ASN A 219 3.70 16.78 12.05
C ASN A 219 5.10 16.73 11.41
N PRO A 220 5.29 15.89 10.38
CA PRO A 220 6.49 15.91 9.55
C PRO A 220 6.59 17.22 8.75
N PRO A 221 7.81 17.59 8.28
CA PRO A 221 8.00 18.77 7.44
C PRO A 221 7.13 18.73 6.17
N ILE A 222 6.56 19.87 5.76
CA ILE A 222 5.64 19.96 4.62
C ILE A 222 6.26 19.47 3.30
N TRP A 223 7.56 19.71 3.11
CA TRP A 223 8.25 19.25 1.90
C TRP A 223 8.30 17.72 1.78
N VAL A 224 8.40 17.00 2.93
CA VAL A 224 8.33 15.53 2.95
C VAL A 224 6.97 15.05 2.47
N ILE A 225 5.91 15.70 2.97
CA ILE A 225 4.54 15.36 2.59
C ILE A 225 4.34 15.53 1.10
N ILE A 226 4.70 16.70 0.56
CA ILE A 226 4.55 17.02 -0.87
C ILE A 226 5.39 16.07 -1.74
N ALA A 227 6.64 15.81 -1.35
CA ALA A 227 7.54 14.95 -2.10
C ALA A 227 7.01 13.51 -2.19
N CYS A 228 6.51 12.94 -1.10
CA CYS A 228 5.97 11.58 -1.09
C CYS A 228 4.69 11.48 -1.94
N TYR A 229 3.71 12.36 -1.76
CA TYR A 229 2.51 12.33 -2.59
C TYR A 229 2.81 12.54 -4.09
N PHE A 230 3.82 13.35 -4.41
CA PHE A 230 4.28 13.51 -5.78
C PHE A 230 4.96 12.24 -6.30
N CYS A 231 5.87 11.62 -5.54
CA CYS A 231 6.58 10.41 -5.94
C CYS A 231 5.65 9.22 -6.17
N ILE A 232 4.69 8.97 -5.26
CA ILE A 232 3.73 7.88 -5.44
C ILE A 232 2.83 8.11 -6.66
N ALA A 233 2.39 9.35 -6.90
CA ALA A 233 1.60 9.70 -8.07
C ALA A 233 2.40 9.49 -9.36
N MET A 234 3.64 9.95 -9.39
CA MET A 234 4.55 9.73 -10.53
C MET A 234 4.78 8.23 -10.78
N GLY A 235 5.06 7.44 -9.74
CA GLY A 235 5.20 5.98 -9.86
C GLY A 235 3.95 5.34 -10.47
N THR A 236 2.76 5.73 -10.02
CA THR A 236 1.48 5.23 -10.52
C THR A 236 1.29 5.47 -12.02
N MET A 237 1.82 6.57 -12.57
CA MET A 237 1.72 6.88 -14.00
C MET A 237 2.43 5.86 -14.91
N PHE A 238 3.46 5.17 -14.41
CA PHE A 238 4.16 4.14 -15.18
C PHE A 238 3.43 2.80 -15.19
N GLY A 239 2.64 2.52 -14.17
CA GLY A 239 1.77 1.35 -14.06
C GLY A 239 2.49 0.00 -13.91
N GLY A 240 2.14 -0.79 -12.94
CA GLY A 240 2.63 -2.15 -12.73
C GLY A 240 1.92 -3.17 -13.62
N TRP A 241 2.07 -3.12 -14.96
CA TRP A 241 1.25 -3.86 -15.93
C TRP A 241 1.22 -5.38 -15.73
N ARG A 242 2.30 -5.98 -15.19
CA ARG A 242 2.33 -7.42 -14.88
C ARG A 242 1.34 -7.76 -13.77
N ILE A 243 1.29 -6.92 -12.73
CA ILE A 243 0.39 -7.07 -11.59
C ILE A 243 -1.04 -6.71 -11.99
N VAL A 244 -1.23 -5.64 -12.80
CA VAL A 244 -2.54 -5.26 -13.37
C VAL A 244 -3.18 -6.45 -14.10
N ARG A 245 -2.40 -7.18 -14.91
CA ARG A 245 -2.89 -8.36 -15.62
C ARG A 245 -3.29 -9.48 -14.65
N THR A 246 -2.55 -9.69 -13.58
CA THR A 246 -2.88 -10.72 -12.59
C THR A 246 -4.16 -10.37 -11.86
N MET A 247 -4.29 -9.16 -11.34
CA MET A 247 -5.46 -8.74 -10.55
C MET A 247 -6.71 -8.55 -11.40
N GLY A 248 -6.57 -7.92 -12.57
CA GLY A 248 -7.71 -7.58 -13.41
C GLY A 248 -8.26 -8.73 -14.25
N GLN A 249 -7.44 -9.75 -14.55
CA GLN A 249 -7.82 -10.77 -15.52
C GLN A 249 -7.68 -12.21 -15.02
N ARG A 250 -6.80 -12.47 -14.04
CA ARG A 250 -6.48 -13.83 -13.60
C ARG A 250 -7.26 -14.29 -12.37
N ILE A 251 -7.79 -13.38 -11.53
CA ILE A 251 -8.56 -13.73 -10.32
C ILE A 251 -9.99 -14.08 -10.70
N THR A 252 -10.70 -13.15 -11.34
CA THR A 252 -12.08 -13.33 -11.82
C THR A 252 -12.36 -12.36 -12.97
N LYS A 253 -13.39 -12.64 -13.78
CA LYS A 253 -13.84 -11.73 -14.83
C LYS A 253 -14.83 -10.73 -14.26
N LEU A 254 -14.42 -9.47 -14.16
CA LEU A 254 -15.29 -8.38 -13.71
C LEU A 254 -16.04 -7.73 -14.88
N ARG A 255 -17.26 -7.28 -14.59
CA ARG A 255 -18.03 -6.32 -15.39
C ARG A 255 -17.98 -4.95 -14.67
N PRO A 256 -18.38 -3.84 -15.33
CA PRO A 256 -18.38 -2.52 -14.69
C PRO A 256 -19.08 -2.46 -13.33
N VAL A 257 -20.22 -3.15 -13.18
CA VAL A 257 -20.93 -3.25 -11.90
C VAL A 257 -20.08 -3.95 -10.83
N GLY A 258 -19.37 -5.01 -11.19
CA GLY A 258 -18.49 -5.72 -10.25
C GLY A 258 -17.25 -4.89 -9.90
N GLY A 259 -16.68 -4.17 -10.87
CA GLY A 259 -15.59 -3.23 -10.63
C GLY A 259 -16.00 -2.13 -9.65
N PHE A 260 -17.16 -1.49 -9.88
CA PHE A 260 -17.74 -0.51 -8.98
C PHE A 260 -17.89 -1.05 -7.54
N CYS A 261 -18.44 -2.26 -7.39
CA CYS A 261 -18.67 -2.85 -6.07
C CYS A 261 -17.35 -3.17 -5.35
N ALA A 262 -16.35 -3.71 -6.06
CA ALA A 262 -15.05 -4.02 -5.49
C ALA A 262 -14.30 -2.76 -5.06
N GLU A 263 -14.25 -1.75 -5.92
CA GLU A 263 -13.59 -0.47 -5.64
C GLU A 263 -14.29 0.28 -4.49
N THR A 264 -15.63 0.28 -4.45
CA THR A 264 -16.39 0.93 -3.37
C THR A 264 -16.13 0.24 -2.03
N GLY A 265 -16.19 -1.11 -1.96
CA GLY A 265 -15.88 -1.86 -0.75
C GLY A 265 -14.44 -1.66 -0.29
N GLY A 266 -13.51 -1.64 -1.24
CA GLY A 266 -12.11 -1.34 -0.98
C GLY A 266 -11.90 0.09 -0.47
N ALA A 267 -12.50 1.09 -1.10
CA ALA A 267 -12.39 2.50 -0.69
C ALA A 267 -12.91 2.74 0.72
N ILE A 268 -14.07 2.18 1.08
CA ILE A 268 -14.62 2.26 2.44
C ILE A 268 -13.61 1.69 3.44
N THR A 269 -13.03 0.52 3.14
CA THR A 269 -12.01 -0.11 4.00
C THR A 269 -10.79 0.80 4.18
N LEU A 270 -10.28 1.38 3.08
CA LEU A 270 -9.09 2.25 3.13
C LEU A 270 -9.37 3.54 3.90
N PHE A 271 -10.51 4.18 3.69
CA PHE A 271 -10.88 5.41 4.38
C PHE A 271 -10.99 5.18 5.88
N LEU A 272 -11.65 4.10 6.31
CA LEU A 272 -11.76 3.74 7.73
C LEU A 272 -10.38 3.45 8.33
N ALA A 273 -9.55 2.67 7.66
CA ALA A 273 -8.22 2.34 8.14
C ALA A 273 -7.32 3.58 8.25
N THR A 274 -7.36 4.46 7.25
CA THR A 274 -6.55 5.69 7.22
C THR A 274 -7.00 6.66 8.32
N ALA A 275 -8.31 6.81 8.53
CA ALA A 275 -8.86 7.64 9.62
C ALA A 275 -8.44 7.13 11.00
N LEU A 276 -8.36 5.81 11.17
CA LEU A 276 -7.91 5.16 12.41
C LEU A 276 -6.38 5.11 12.56
N GLY A 277 -5.63 5.67 11.59
CA GLY A 277 -4.16 5.65 11.58
C GLY A 277 -3.58 4.25 11.43
N ILE A 278 -4.25 3.35 10.71
CA ILE A 278 -3.81 1.98 10.54
C ILE A 278 -3.14 1.82 9.19
N PRO A 279 -1.83 1.46 9.15
CA PRO A 279 -1.17 1.12 7.90
C PRO A 279 -1.70 -0.24 7.40
N VAL A 280 -2.55 -0.21 6.38
CA VAL A 280 -3.11 -1.42 5.76
C VAL A 280 -2.48 -1.70 4.41
N SER A 281 -2.67 -2.93 3.93
CA SER A 281 -2.35 -3.31 2.57
C SER A 281 -3.51 -2.97 1.63
N THR A 282 -3.28 -2.01 0.76
CA THR A 282 -4.22 -1.66 -0.30
C THR A 282 -4.40 -2.83 -1.27
N THR A 283 -3.31 -3.56 -1.59
CA THR A 283 -3.34 -4.77 -2.43
C THR A 283 -4.22 -5.88 -1.84
N HIS A 284 -4.09 -6.16 -0.54
CA HIS A 284 -4.92 -7.18 0.12
C HIS A 284 -6.39 -6.78 0.13
N THR A 285 -6.66 -5.50 0.42
CA THR A 285 -8.02 -4.95 0.47
C THR A 285 -8.76 -5.12 -0.86
N ILE A 286 -8.16 -4.65 -1.97
CA ILE A 286 -8.81 -4.73 -3.28
C ILE A 286 -8.88 -6.17 -3.80
N THR A 287 -7.84 -6.99 -3.53
CA THR A 287 -7.87 -8.41 -3.90
C THR A 287 -9.02 -9.13 -3.19
N GLY A 288 -9.18 -8.90 -1.87
CA GLY A 288 -10.32 -9.41 -1.11
C GLY A 288 -11.65 -8.97 -1.72
N ALA A 289 -11.80 -7.69 -2.06
CA ALA A 289 -13.01 -7.15 -2.66
C ALA A 289 -13.31 -7.78 -4.04
N ILE A 290 -12.29 -7.97 -4.90
CA ILE A 290 -12.44 -8.63 -6.20
C ILE A 290 -12.89 -10.08 -6.03
N VAL A 291 -12.29 -10.83 -5.08
CA VAL A 291 -12.67 -12.21 -4.76
C VAL A 291 -14.10 -12.24 -4.20
N GLY A 292 -14.44 -11.32 -3.31
CA GLY A 292 -15.78 -11.19 -2.74
C GLY A 292 -16.85 -11.00 -3.80
N VAL A 293 -16.66 -10.00 -4.67
CA VAL A 293 -17.58 -9.74 -5.80
C VAL A 293 -17.69 -10.96 -6.74
N GLY A 294 -16.55 -11.59 -7.08
CA GLY A 294 -16.56 -12.80 -7.92
C GLY A 294 -17.35 -13.95 -7.31
N SER A 295 -17.23 -14.14 -6.00
CA SER A 295 -17.87 -15.23 -5.26
C SER A 295 -19.39 -15.08 -5.16
N THR A 296 -19.94 -13.86 -5.25
CA THR A 296 -21.41 -13.62 -5.17
C THR A 296 -22.19 -14.24 -6.33
N HIS A 297 -21.59 -14.40 -7.51
CA HIS A 297 -22.24 -15.06 -8.63
C HIS A 297 -22.18 -16.59 -8.48
N ARG A 298 -20.99 -17.12 -8.24
CA ARG A 298 -20.71 -18.53 -7.91
C ARG A 298 -19.27 -18.65 -7.45
N ALA A 299 -19.01 -19.50 -6.48
CA ALA A 299 -17.65 -19.74 -5.97
C ALA A 299 -16.66 -20.17 -7.07
N SER A 300 -17.14 -20.92 -8.09
CA SER A 300 -16.33 -21.34 -9.24
C SER A 300 -15.95 -20.23 -10.23
N ALA A 301 -16.51 -19.00 -10.09
CA ALA A 301 -16.12 -17.86 -10.90
C ALA A 301 -14.75 -17.29 -10.47
N VAL A 302 -14.31 -17.60 -9.26
CA VAL A 302 -12.99 -17.22 -8.74
C VAL A 302 -11.98 -18.33 -9.02
N ARG A 303 -10.83 -17.96 -9.55
CA ARG A 303 -9.70 -18.88 -9.74
C ARG A 303 -8.92 -19.03 -8.44
N TRP A 304 -9.38 -19.91 -7.56
CA TRP A 304 -8.84 -20.12 -6.23
C TRP A 304 -7.34 -20.48 -6.20
N GLY A 305 -6.82 -21.14 -7.23
CA GLY A 305 -5.37 -21.40 -7.33
C GLY A 305 -4.55 -20.12 -7.46
N VAL A 306 -5.06 -19.12 -8.20
CA VAL A 306 -4.41 -17.80 -8.29
C VAL A 306 -4.53 -17.06 -6.96
N ALA A 307 -5.71 -17.05 -6.34
CA ALA A 307 -5.92 -16.44 -5.04
C ALA A 307 -5.03 -17.06 -3.96
N GLY A 308 -4.88 -18.39 -3.95
CA GLY A 308 -3.99 -19.09 -3.02
C GLY A 308 -2.51 -18.70 -3.20
N ASN A 309 -2.03 -18.60 -4.44
CA ASN A 309 -0.65 -18.14 -4.70
C ASN A 309 -0.41 -16.71 -4.21
N ILE A 310 -1.42 -15.84 -4.32
CA ILE A 310 -1.35 -14.46 -3.80
C ILE A 310 -1.27 -14.49 -2.26
N ILE A 311 -2.08 -15.31 -1.59
CA ILE A 311 -2.05 -15.45 -0.12
C ILE A 311 -0.67 -15.96 0.35
N TRP A 312 -0.07 -16.92 -0.33
CA TRP A 312 1.29 -17.37 -0.02
C TRP A 312 2.31 -16.23 -0.14
N ALA A 313 2.22 -15.42 -1.20
CA ALA A 313 3.10 -14.25 -1.34
C ALA A 313 2.92 -13.26 -0.18
N TRP A 314 1.71 -13.09 0.33
CA TRP A 314 1.44 -12.23 1.49
C TRP A 314 2.12 -12.73 2.76
N ILE A 315 2.08 -14.03 3.00
CA ILE A 315 2.72 -14.67 4.17
C ILE A 315 4.24 -14.49 4.10
N PHE A 316 4.84 -14.67 2.92
CA PHE A 316 6.29 -14.55 2.75
C PHE A 316 6.81 -13.11 2.69
N THR A 317 5.97 -12.11 2.47
CA THR A 317 6.38 -10.71 2.30
C THR A 317 7.17 -10.19 3.50
N ILE A 318 6.64 -10.31 4.71
CA ILE A 318 7.32 -9.82 5.92
C ILE A 318 8.62 -10.58 6.20
N PRO A 319 8.65 -11.93 6.25
CA PRO A 319 9.89 -12.67 6.48
C PRO A 319 10.97 -12.39 5.44
N ALA A 320 10.61 -12.34 4.16
CA ALA A 320 11.58 -12.14 3.09
C ALA A 320 12.18 -10.73 3.12
N SER A 321 11.35 -9.69 3.25
CA SER A 321 11.83 -8.32 3.37
C SER A 321 12.65 -8.10 4.64
N ALA A 322 12.26 -8.72 5.77
CA ALA A 322 12.99 -8.65 7.02
C ALA A 322 14.38 -9.30 6.90
N PHE A 323 14.47 -10.45 6.25
CA PHE A 323 15.74 -11.13 6.02
C PHE A 323 16.71 -10.29 5.17
N VAL A 324 16.23 -9.73 4.06
CA VAL A 324 17.05 -8.86 3.20
C VAL A 324 17.43 -7.58 3.94
N ALA A 325 16.53 -7.01 4.75
CA ALA A 325 16.80 -5.81 5.54
C ALA A 325 17.88 -6.04 6.61
N ALA A 326 17.85 -7.20 7.29
CA ALA A 326 18.88 -7.56 8.26
C ALA A 326 20.27 -7.66 7.62
N ILE A 327 20.36 -8.30 6.45
CA ILE A 327 21.62 -8.37 5.68
C ILE A 327 22.06 -6.96 5.28
N ALA A 328 21.16 -6.15 4.72
CA ALA A 328 21.47 -4.79 4.30
C ALA A 328 21.91 -3.90 5.49
N TYR A 329 21.31 -4.10 6.66
CA TYR A 329 21.75 -3.44 7.90
C TYR A 329 23.21 -3.77 8.21
N TRP A 330 23.61 -5.05 8.27
CA TRP A 330 25.00 -5.44 8.57
C TRP A 330 25.99 -4.99 7.49
N VAL A 331 25.58 -5.01 6.23
CA VAL A 331 26.40 -4.48 5.12
C VAL A 331 26.62 -2.98 5.28
N SER A 332 25.59 -2.21 5.64
CA SER A 332 25.71 -0.75 5.82
C SER A 332 26.72 -0.34 6.89
N LEU A 333 26.90 -1.16 7.93
CA LEU A 333 27.89 -0.91 8.99
C LEU A 333 29.35 -0.90 8.47
N GLN A 334 29.59 -1.36 7.25
CA GLN A 334 30.93 -1.35 6.63
C GLN A 334 31.18 -0.08 5.80
N PHE A 335 30.14 0.70 5.50
CA PHE A 335 30.23 1.83 4.57
C PHE A 335 29.99 3.20 5.22
N PHE A 336 29.20 3.29 6.28
CA PHE A 336 28.94 4.55 6.99
C PHE A 336 28.51 4.33 8.45
#